data_c75a43aeb296abd9326faed5576291e5
#
_entry.id   c75a43aeb296abd9326faed5576291e5
#
_cell.length_a   1.000
_cell.length_b   1.000
_cell.length_c   1.000
_cell.angle_alpha   90.00
_cell.angle_beta   90.00
_cell.angle_gamma   90.00
#
_symmetry.space_group_name_H-M   'P 1'
#
loop_
_entity.id
_entity.type
_entity.pdbx_description
1 polymer ?
#
loop_
_entity_poly.entity_id
_entity_poly.type
_entity_poly.pdbx_seq_one_letter_code
_entity_poly.pdbx_strand_id
1 'polypeptide(L)'
;MFTGTVCSILLFANSKKKKSNTYLGIAILAFVWLNTKTLLLSLNLWEIHGFGFFPNGIELALPPLFFFYLKLLVQPKFKFTSKQWLHFLPFLLSQSYAISVYVAVMQTPIYLEKLQIANSLLFNQIKNFEEYLTILSTVIYLYFGYKYIQKYRSWLSTNISDTKYSELKFLNTLLIGISFISIYILANLILNSVLANEYSWRWRLGHVLIALLVYYLGLVGYKNSDLVPQEFSIKPKQPKPPKKLTDEIKHSTILKFKIAIKQDKVHLNPKLNLQDLAEQIGVTETNLSNSINAYYKENFRTIINKKRIEEVKKRLLNNNLNNLSFLGLAKDCGFNSEASFYRIFKKTVGLTPKQYLEKHTSNS
;
A
#
# COMPACT_ATOMS: atom_id res chain seq x y z
N MET A 1 -0.31 11.44 20.84
CA MET A 1 0.84 10.63 21.25
C MET A 1 0.43 9.26 21.79
N PHE A 2 -0.39 9.16 22.83
CA PHE A 2 -0.80 7.90 23.46
C PHE A 2 -1.34 6.87 22.44
N THR A 3 -2.31 7.25 21.62
CA THR A 3 -2.90 6.36 20.60
C THR A 3 -1.87 5.86 19.59
N GLY A 4 -0.94 6.71 19.14
CA GLY A 4 0.12 6.30 18.23
C GLY A 4 1.08 5.29 18.86
N THR A 5 1.45 5.50 20.13
CA THR A 5 2.29 4.55 20.88
C THR A 5 1.61 3.19 21.01
N VAL A 6 0.33 3.16 21.40
CA VAL A 6 -0.46 1.93 21.53
C VAL A 6 -0.55 1.20 20.17
N CYS A 7 -0.86 1.93 19.08
CA CYS A 7 -0.90 1.35 17.73
C CYS A 7 0.44 0.73 17.34
N SER A 8 1.56 1.41 17.64
CA SER A 8 2.90 0.88 17.35
C SER A 8 3.20 -0.40 18.12
N ILE A 9 2.87 -0.45 19.41
CA ILE A 9 3.04 -1.65 20.23
C ILE A 9 2.24 -2.83 19.65
N LEU A 10 0.97 -2.62 19.28
CA LEU A 10 0.13 -3.65 18.68
C LEU A 10 0.69 -4.15 17.33
N LEU A 11 1.23 -3.23 16.51
CA LEU A 11 1.88 -3.59 15.25
C LEU A 11 3.16 -4.40 15.48
N PHE A 12 3.98 -4.02 16.46
CA PHE A 12 5.19 -4.79 16.81
C PHE A 12 4.87 -6.17 17.39
N ALA A 13 3.84 -6.30 18.21
CA ALA A 13 3.38 -7.60 18.71
C ALA A 13 3.03 -8.57 17.56
N ASN A 14 2.49 -8.05 16.45
CA ASN A 14 2.15 -8.82 15.25
C ASN A 14 3.27 -8.85 14.18
N SER A 15 4.42 -8.25 14.44
CA SER A 15 5.53 -8.14 13.47
C SER A 15 6.17 -9.47 13.10
N LYS A 16 6.18 -10.46 14.01
CA LYS A 16 6.67 -11.82 13.75
C LYS A 16 5.92 -12.49 12.60
N LYS A 17 4.63 -12.18 12.42
CA LYS A 17 3.81 -12.68 11.30
C LYS A 17 4.03 -11.85 10.03
N LYS A 18 4.34 -10.56 10.16
CA LYS A 18 4.41 -9.62 9.00
C LYS A 18 5.42 -8.52 9.22
N LYS A 19 6.48 -8.57 8.42
CA LYS A 19 7.55 -7.55 8.43
C LYS A 19 7.06 -6.13 8.09
N SER A 20 6.00 -5.97 7.30
CA SER A 20 5.41 -4.66 7.01
C SER A 20 4.92 -3.94 8.26
N ASN A 21 4.39 -4.69 9.26
CA ASN A 21 3.94 -4.12 10.52
C ASN A 21 5.08 -3.47 11.31
N THR A 22 6.30 -4.01 11.22
CA THR A 22 7.48 -3.40 11.83
C THR A 22 7.73 -2.00 11.27
N TYR A 23 7.73 -1.84 9.95
CA TYR A 23 7.99 -0.55 9.31
C TYR A 23 6.85 0.44 9.54
N LEU A 24 5.60 -0.02 9.56
CA LEU A 24 4.46 0.81 9.91
C LEU A 24 4.55 1.26 11.39
N GLY A 25 4.89 0.35 12.30
CA GLY A 25 5.09 0.66 13.71
C GLY A 25 6.20 1.69 13.92
N ILE A 26 7.35 1.54 13.23
CA ILE A 26 8.45 2.52 13.27
C ILE A 26 7.99 3.87 12.71
N ALA A 27 7.26 3.90 11.59
CA ALA A 27 6.75 5.14 11.01
C ALA A 27 5.79 5.86 11.97
N ILE A 28 4.90 5.13 12.64
CA ILE A 28 3.99 5.69 13.64
C ILE A 28 4.76 6.23 14.85
N LEU A 29 5.80 5.52 15.34
CA LEU A 29 6.66 6.03 16.42
C LEU A 29 7.42 7.29 16.00
N ALA A 30 7.89 7.36 14.76
CA ALA A 30 8.52 8.55 14.23
C ALA A 30 7.56 9.76 14.25
N PHE A 31 6.27 9.54 13.91
CA PHE A 31 5.24 10.58 14.08
C PHE A 31 4.97 10.95 15.54
N VAL A 32 4.97 9.97 16.44
CA VAL A 32 4.84 10.23 17.88
C VAL A 32 6.00 11.12 18.36
N TRP A 33 7.22 10.80 17.93
CA TRP A 33 8.41 11.60 18.22
C TRP A 33 8.30 13.04 17.66
N LEU A 34 7.88 13.17 16.39
CA LEU A 34 7.67 14.46 15.75
C LEU A 34 6.69 15.37 16.55
N ASN A 35 5.64 14.76 17.11
CA ASN A 35 4.68 15.47 17.92
C ASN A 35 5.18 15.87 19.32
N THR A 36 6.39 15.45 19.72
CA THR A 36 7.00 15.87 20.99
C THR A 36 7.19 17.39 21.04
N LYS A 37 7.56 18.02 19.92
CA LYS A 37 7.63 19.47 19.76
C LYS A 37 6.30 20.14 20.16
N THR A 38 5.19 19.65 19.63
CA THR A 38 3.86 20.20 19.92
C THR A 38 3.46 20.02 21.39
N LEU A 39 3.85 18.89 21.99
CA LEU A 39 3.64 18.64 23.41
C LEU A 39 4.43 19.63 24.27
N LEU A 40 5.72 19.81 24.00
CA LEU A 40 6.58 20.76 24.72
C LEU A 40 6.07 22.20 24.61
N LEU A 41 5.57 22.60 23.42
CA LEU A 41 4.92 23.89 23.22
C LEU A 41 3.63 24.03 24.06
N SER A 42 2.78 22.98 24.08
CA SER A 42 1.51 23.02 24.82
C SER A 42 1.70 23.07 26.35
N LEU A 43 2.82 22.56 26.83
CA LEU A 43 3.20 22.58 28.24
C LEU A 43 4.01 23.83 28.61
N ASN A 44 4.19 24.80 27.69
CA ASN A 44 5.01 25.99 27.83
C ASN A 44 6.48 25.69 28.20
N LEU A 45 6.98 24.51 27.80
CA LEU A 45 8.36 24.08 28.08
C LEU A 45 9.31 24.41 26.93
N TRP A 46 8.78 24.89 25.79
CA TRP A 46 9.57 25.09 24.57
C TRP A 46 10.74 26.08 24.73
N GLU A 47 10.48 27.18 25.44
CA GLU A 47 11.48 28.22 25.70
C GLU A 47 12.37 27.93 26.91
N ILE A 48 11.94 26.99 27.76
CA ILE A 48 12.65 26.66 28.99
C ILE A 48 13.80 25.69 28.68
N HIS A 49 14.98 25.95 29.27
CA HIS A 49 16.14 25.06 29.25
C HIS A 49 16.61 24.57 27.87
N GLY A 50 16.27 25.27 26.78
CA GLY A 50 16.75 24.94 25.45
C GLY A 50 15.92 23.89 24.73
N PHE A 51 14.73 23.54 25.19
CA PHE A 51 13.84 22.62 24.47
C PHE A 51 13.43 23.14 23.08
N GLY A 52 13.53 24.46 22.82
CA GLY A 52 13.40 25.05 21.49
C GLY A 52 14.37 24.50 20.46
N PHE A 53 15.52 23.97 20.90
CA PHE A 53 16.55 23.36 20.06
C PHE A 53 16.56 21.83 20.14
N PHE A 54 15.48 21.21 20.66
CA PHE A 54 15.37 19.76 20.78
C PHE A 54 15.64 19.10 19.41
N PRO A 55 16.52 18.07 19.36
CA PRO A 55 16.97 17.48 18.09
C PRO A 55 15.87 16.65 17.45
N ASN A 56 15.03 17.30 16.64
CA ASN A 56 13.89 16.72 15.95
C ASN A 56 14.09 16.81 14.43
N GLY A 57 14.98 15.97 13.88
CA GLY A 57 15.26 15.87 12.45
C GLY A 57 14.59 14.66 11.78
N ILE A 58 13.60 14.01 12.44
CA ILE A 58 13.04 12.73 12.00
C ILE A 58 12.13 12.82 10.77
N GLU A 59 11.76 14.01 10.35
CA GLU A 59 10.83 14.26 9.24
C GLU A 59 11.30 13.62 7.93
N LEU A 60 12.60 13.70 7.65
CA LEU A 60 13.22 13.11 6.46
C LEU A 60 13.23 11.56 6.45
N ALA A 61 12.99 10.91 7.60
CA ALA A 61 12.85 9.46 7.67
C ALA A 61 11.46 8.97 7.26
N LEU A 62 10.42 9.80 7.36
CA LEU A 62 9.04 9.39 7.15
C LEU A 62 8.73 8.94 5.72
N PRO A 63 9.10 9.68 4.66
CA PRO A 63 8.81 9.28 3.29
C PRO A 63 9.42 7.91 2.92
N PRO A 64 10.71 7.61 3.18
CA PRO A 64 11.26 6.29 2.92
C PRO A 64 10.65 5.19 3.82
N LEU A 65 10.32 5.45 5.09
CA LEU A 65 9.65 4.46 5.95
C LEU A 65 8.29 4.05 5.38
N PHE A 66 7.50 5.02 4.92
CA PHE A 66 6.23 4.77 4.25
C PHE A 66 6.39 3.95 2.99
N PHE A 67 7.36 4.30 2.15
CA PHE A 67 7.64 3.57 0.92
C PHE A 67 8.04 2.11 1.21
N PHE A 68 8.90 1.87 2.20
CA PHE A 68 9.28 0.50 2.58
C PHE A 68 8.14 -0.27 3.22
N TYR A 69 7.26 0.38 3.98
CA TYR A 69 6.01 -0.22 4.43
C TYR A 69 5.18 -0.72 3.25
N LEU A 70 4.90 0.15 2.25
CA LEU A 70 4.17 -0.23 1.04
C LEU A 70 4.85 -1.38 0.31
N LYS A 71 6.17 -1.32 0.17
CA LYS A 71 6.95 -2.34 -0.53
C LYS A 71 6.88 -3.69 0.18
N LEU A 72 7.03 -3.73 1.49
CA LEU A 72 6.94 -4.96 2.28
C LEU A 72 5.51 -5.48 2.41
N LEU A 73 4.51 -4.61 2.41
CA LEU A 73 3.11 -5.00 2.37
C LEU A 73 2.79 -5.76 1.09
N VAL A 74 3.27 -5.26 -0.05
CA VAL A 74 3.03 -5.84 -1.37
C VAL A 74 3.97 -7.01 -1.67
N GLN A 75 5.20 -6.96 -1.17
CA GLN A 75 6.24 -7.98 -1.38
C GLN A 75 6.81 -8.49 -0.04
N PRO A 76 6.13 -9.41 0.66
CA PRO A 76 6.55 -9.86 2.00
C PRO A 76 7.95 -10.53 2.03
N LYS A 77 8.39 -11.10 0.92
CA LYS A 77 9.72 -11.74 0.75
C LYS A 77 10.86 -10.75 0.44
N PHE A 78 10.57 -9.43 0.38
CA PHE A 78 11.60 -8.43 0.14
C PHE A 78 12.65 -8.46 1.27
N LYS A 79 13.92 -8.51 0.88
CA LYS A 79 15.06 -8.42 1.80
C LYS A 79 15.63 -7.00 1.77
N PHE A 80 15.75 -6.41 2.94
CA PHE A 80 16.40 -5.11 3.12
C PHE A 80 17.92 -5.32 3.02
N THR A 81 18.57 -4.64 2.10
CA THR A 81 20.02 -4.72 1.87
C THR A 81 20.70 -3.39 2.21
N SER A 82 22.02 -3.36 2.24
CA SER A 82 22.78 -2.13 2.55
C SER A 82 22.43 -0.94 1.66
N LYS A 83 22.07 -1.18 0.40
CA LYS A 83 21.66 -0.10 -0.53
C LYS A 83 20.39 0.64 -0.08
N GLN A 84 19.49 -0.01 0.65
CA GLN A 84 18.28 0.65 1.15
C GLN A 84 18.56 1.60 2.31
N TRP A 85 19.68 1.46 3.03
CA TRP A 85 20.06 2.40 4.06
C TRP A 85 20.40 3.79 3.50
N LEU A 86 20.81 3.88 2.23
CA LEU A 86 21.06 5.17 1.56
C LEU A 86 19.82 6.06 1.50
N HIS A 87 18.63 5.48 1.52
CA HIS A 87 17.38 6.24 1.58
C HIS A 87 17.20 7.01 2.90
N PHE A 88 17.90 6.61 3.96
CA PHE A 88 17.89 7.27 5.28
C PHE A 88 19.08 8.20 5.50
N LEU A 89 19.99 8.33 4.54
CA LEU A 89 21.17 9.20 4.67
C LEU A 89 20.77 10.67 4.92
N PRO A 90 19.78 11.27 4.21
CA PRO A 90 19.38 12.64 4.51
C PRO A 90 18.88 12.82 5.95
N PHE A 91 18.10 11.86 6.46
CA PHE A 91 17.68 11.82 7.87
C PHE A 91 18.88 11.75 8.82
N LEU A 92 19.84 10.86 8.57
CA LEU A 92 21.00 10.70 9.45
C LEU A 92 21.84 11.99 9.51
N LEU A 93 22.04 12.66 8.39
CA LEU A 93 22.76 13.93 8.32
C LEU A 93 22.01 15.03 9.09
N SER A 94 20.69 15.18 8.84
CA SER A 94 19.86 16.16 9.52
C SER A 94 19.81 15.91 11.03
N GLN A 95 19.63 14.67 11.44
CA GLN A 95 19.56 14.33 12.86
C GLN A 95 20.91 14.53 13.56
N SER A 96 22.03 14.19 12.91
CA SER A 96 23.37 14.43 13.44
C SER A 96 23.65 15.94 13.62
N TYR A 97 23.25 16.75 12.63
CA TYR A 97 23.32 18.20 12.73
C TYR A 97 22.46 18.74 13.89
N ALA A 98 21.19 18.31 14.00
CA ALA A 98 20.30 18.74 15.06
C ALA A 98 20.84 18.39 16.45
N ILE A 99 21.44 17.20 16.62
CA ILE A 99 22.10 16.79 17.86
C ILE A 99 23.31 17.69 18.14
N SER A 100 24.13 18.00 17.14
CA SER A 100 25.33 18.86 17.30
C SER A 100 24.93 20.27 17.78
N VAL A 101 23.90 20.86 17.17
CA VAL A 101 23.35 22.14 17.61
C VAL A 101 22.84 22.06 19.05
N TYR A 102 22.06 21.01 19.37
CA TYR A 102 21.51 20.82 20.71
C TYR A 102 22.61 20.73 21.77
N VAL A 103 23.65 19.95 21.51
CA VAL A 103 24.81 19.83 22.43
C VAL A 103 25.51 21.19 22.61
N ALA A 104 25.69 21.94 21.52
CA ALA A 104 26.34 23.25 21.58
C ALA A 104 25.51 24.27 22.40
N VAL A 105 24.21 24.36 22.21
CA VAL A 105 23.34 25.30 22.94
C VAL A 105 23.16 24.91 24.42
N MET A 106 23.30 23.64 24.76
CA MET A 106 23.19 23.17 26.16
C MET A 106 24.42 23.47 27.02
N GLN A 107 25.51 23.98 26.44
CA GLN A 107 26.69 24.39 27.19
C GLN A 107 26.52 25.67 28.00
N THR A 108 25.47 26.48 27.69
CA THR A 108 25.16 27.69 28.43
C THR A 108 23.74 27.62 29.03
N PRO A 109 23.52 28.13 30.26
CA PRO A 109 22.16 28.25 30.80
C PRO A 109 21.39 29.43 30.22
N ILE A 110 22.07 30.44 29.64
CA ILE A 110 21.50 31.72 29.24
C ILE A 110 20.82 31.59 27.89
N TYR A 111 19.52 31.85 27.82
CA TYR A 111 18.73 31.66 26.57
C TYR A 111 19.22 32.53 25.40
N LEU A 112 19.63 33.78 25.68
CA LEU A 112 20.15 34.69 24.66
C LEU A 112 21.44 34.14 24.01
N GLU A 113 22.32 33.56 24.80
CA GLU A 113 23.56 32.90 24.29
C GLU A 113 23.22 31.67 23.47
N LYS A 114 22.20 30.87 23.90
CA LYS A 114 21.70 29.73 23.11
C LYS A 114 21.23 30.19 21.71
N LEU A 115 20.51 31.30 21.62
CA LEU A 115 20.07 31.89 20.35
C LEU A 115 21.26 32.31 19.48
N GLN A 116 22.27 32.95 20.07
CA GLN A 116 23.48 33.36 19.36
C GLN A 116 24.25 32.15 18.80
N ILE A 117 24.42 31.09 19.61
CA ILE A 117 25.07 29.85 19.19
C ILE A 117 24.26 29.20 18.04
N ALA A 118 22.94 29.06 18.17
CA ALA A 118 22.11 28.49 17.16
C ALA A 118 22.15 29.29 15.84
N ASN A 119 22.12 30.62 15.92
CA ASN A 119 22.22 31.48 14.73
C ASN A 119 23.60 31.39 14.08
N SER A 120 24.69 31.30 14.84
CA SER A 120 26.04 31.09 14.27
C SER A 120 26.17 29.75 13.54
N LEU A 121 25.40 28.75 13.94
CA LEU A 121 25.29 27.44 13.29
C LEU A 121 24.24 27.37 12.18
N LEU A 122 23.60 28.49 11.80
CA LEU A 122 22.59 28.59 10.74
C LEU A 122 21.36 27.70 11.01
N PHE A 123 20.96 27.54 12.28
CA PHE A 123 19.90 26.60 12.67
C PHE A 123 18.60 26.80 11.93
N ASN A 124 18.09 28.03 11.85
CA ASN A 124 16.82 28.33 11.20
C ASN A 124 16.89 28.10 9.68
N GLN A 125 17.98 28.47 9.04
CA GLN A 125 18.19 28.30 7.60
C GLN A 125 18.22 26.82 7.22
N ILE A 126 18.91 26.01 7.99
CA ILE A 126 19.01 24.56 7.77
C ILE A 126 17.66 23.89 8.05
N LYS A 127 16.94 24.33 9.09
CA LYS A 127 15.59 23.79 9.37
C LYS A 127 14.61 24.11 8.25
N ASN A 128 14.61 25.33 7.74
CA ASN A 128 13.78 25.68 6.59
C ASN A 128 14.15 24.83 5.35
N PHE A 129 15.44 24.62 5.10
CA PHE A 129 15.88 23.75 4.01
C PHE A 129 15.40 22.29 4.20
N GLU A 130 15.48 21.74 5.44
CA GLU A 130 14.96 20.42 5.76
C GLU A 130 13.46 20.28 5.44
N GLU A 131 12.66 21.29 5.75
CA GLU A 131 11.22 21.27 5.47
C GLU A 131 10.93 21.17 3.96
N TYR A 132 11.60 21.97 3.13
CA TYR A 132 11.48 21.87 1.67
C TYR A 132 12.00 20.52 1.14
N LEU A 133 13.12 20.04 1.68
CA LEU A 133 13.67 18.72 1.31
C LEU A 133 12.72 17.58 1.67
N THR A 134 12.03 17.69 2.82
CA THR A 134 11.02 16.71 3.26
C THR A 134 9.83 16.66 2.29
N ILE A 135 9.35 17.82 1.83
CA ILE A 135 8.27 17.90 0.84
C ILE A 135 8.72 17.28 -0.48
N LEU A 136 9.90 17.65 -0.98
CA LEU A 136 10.46 17.08 -2.21
C LEU A 136 10.62 15.56 -2.11
N SER A 137 11.18 15.08 -1.00
CA SER A 137 11.31 13.66 -0.69
C SER A 137 9.94 12.97 -0.70
N THR A 138 8.93 13.57 -0.04
CA THR A 138 7.57 13.02 0.00
C THR A 138 6.99 12.88 -1.40
N VAL A 139 7.11 13.89 -2.27
CA VAL A 139 6.62 13.83 -3.66
C VAL A 139 7.29 12.69 -4.44
N ILE A 140 8.61 12.55 -4.30
CA ILE A 140 9.38 11.48 -4.96
C ILE A 140 8.89 10.10 -4.49
N TYR A 141 8.74 9.88 -3.18
CA TYR A 141 8.31 8.60 -2.64
C TYR A 141 6.83 8.30 -2.91
N LEU A 142 5.95 9.31 -2.96
CA LEU A 142 4.57 9.16 -3.41
C LEU A 142 4.49 8.69 -4.86
N TYR A 143 5.29 9.27 -5.74
CA TYR A 143 5.36 8.86 -7.15
C TYR A 143 5.80 7.39 -7.29
N PHE A 144 6.89 7.00 -6.62
CA PHE A 144 7.36 5.61 -6.64
C PHE A 144 6.37 4.65 -5.97
N GLY A 145 5.76 5.06 -4.86
CA GLY A 145 4.72 4.28 -4.18
C GLY A 145 3.51 4.03 -5.07
N TYR A 146 3.02 5.08 -5.74
CA TYR A 146 1.92 4.96 -6.71
C TYR A 146 2.27 3.99 -7.84
N LYS A 147 3.42 4.16 -8.50
CA LYS A 147 3.87 3.24 -9.56
C LYS A 147 3.98 1.80 -9.05
N TYR A 148 4.45 1.63 -7.83
CA TYR A 148 4.59 0.31 -7.23
C TYR A 148 3.24 -0.38 -7.00
N ILE A 149 2.25 0.35 -6.50
CA ILE A 149 0.87 -0.15 -6.32
C ILE A 149 0.23 -0.49 -7.67
N GLN A 150 0.39 0.35 -8.69
CA GLN A 150 -0.13 0.07 -10.04
C GLN A 150 0.47 -1.22 -10.61
N LYS A 151 1.77 -1.42 -10.44
CA LYS A 151 2.45 -2.64 -10.88
C LYS A 151 1.92 -3.88 -10.16
N TYR A 152 1.69 -3.79 -8.85
CA TYR A 152 1.06 -4.86 -8.08
C TYR A 152 -0.34 -5.18 -8.59
N ARG A 153 -1.18 -4.18 -8.83
CA ARG A 153 -2.55 -4.37 -9.33
C ARG A 153 -2.59 -5.00 -10.71
N SER A 154 -1.72 -4.54 -11.61
CA SER A 154 -1.57 -5.13 -12.92
C SER A 154 -1.17 -6.60 -12.81
N TRP A 155 -0.17 -6.91 -11.99
CA TRP A 155 0.24 -8.29 -11.75
C TRP A 155 -0.90 -9.13 -11.14
N LEU A 156 -1.60 -8.61 -10.14
CA LEU A 156 -2.73 -9.30 -9.49
C LEU A 156 -3.83 -9.63 -10.49
N SER A 157 -4.17 -8.69 -11.38
CA SER A 157 -5.22 -8.88 -12.38
C SER A 157 -4.85 -9.91 -13.46
N THR A 158 -3.56 -10.08 -13.73
CA THR A 158 -3.10 -11.02 -14.76
C THR A 158 -2.81 -12.41 -14.22
N ASN A 159 -2.39 -12.54 -12.96
CA ASN A 159 -1.83 -13.79 -12.45
C ASN A 159 -2.73 -14.53 -11.45
N ILE A 160 -3.59 -13.83 -10.72
CA ILE A 160 -4.37 -14.43 -9.63
C ILE A 160 -5.86 -14.40 -9.95
N SER A 161 -6.48 -15.58 -10.00
CA SER A 161 -7.94 -15.70 -10.16
C SER A 161 -8.70 -15.41 -8.86
N ASP A 162 -8.07 -15.63 -7.71
CA ASP A 162 -8.68 -15.42 -6.40
C ASP A 162 -9.01 -13.94 -6.16
N THR A 163 -10.26 -13.68 -5.86
CA THR A 163 -10.79 -12.34 -5.60
C THR A 163 -10.70 -11.91 -4.14
N LYS A 164 -10.24 -12.80 -3.26
CA LYS A 164 -9.98 -12.50 -1.85
C LYS A 164 -8.84 -11.49 -1.69
N TYR A 165 -7.86 -11.56 -2.57
CA TYR A 165 -6.71 -10.65 -2.50
C TYR A 165 -7.10 -9.23 -2.82
N SER A 166 -6.78 -8.35 -1.90
CA SER A 166 -7.12 -6.94 -1.97
C SER A 166 -6.33 -6.23 -3.06
N GLU A 167 -7.00 -5.41 -3.85
CA GLU A 167 -6.36 -4.41 -4.71
C GLU A 167 -5.71 -3.29 -3.88
N LEU A 168 -5.71 -3.43 -2.56
CA LEU A 168 -5.16 -2.47 -1.61
C LEU A 168 -5.69 -1.04 -1.85
N LYS A 169 -7.02 -0.94 -2.05
CA LYS A 169 -7.67 0.37 -2.33
C LYS A 169 -7.42 1.40 -1.23
N PHE A 170 -7.31 0.97 0.01
CA PHE A 170 -6.99 1.84 1.14
C PHE A 170 -5.66 2.59 0.96
N LEU A 171 -4.71 2.03 0.19
CA LEU A 171 -3.46 2.71 -0.13
C LEU A 171 -3.66 3.94 -1.01
N ASN A 172 -4.70 3.99 -1.86
CA ASN A 172 -5.02 5.20 -2.60
C ASN A 172 -5.48 6.31 -1.65
N THR A 173 -6.39 5.97 -0.71
CA THR A 173 -6.84 6.94 0.31
C THR A 173 -5.66 7.45 1.11
N LEU A 174 -4.71 6.58 1.44
CA LEU A 174 -3.48 6.96 2.11
C LEU A 174 -2.61 7.91 1.28
N LEU A 175 -2.33 7.55 0.02
CA LEU A 175 -1.53 8.40 -0.88
C LEU A 175 -2.18 9.77 -1.08
N ILE A 176 -3.51 9.81 -1.24
CA ILE A 176 -4.28 11.06 -1.35
C ILE A 176 -4.17 11.87 -0.05
N GLY A 177 -4.32 11.24 1.11
CA GLY A 177 -4.19 11.90 2.41
C GLY A 177 -2.79 12.50 2.62
N ILE A 178 -1.74 11.75 2.32
CA ILE A 178 -0.36 12.25 2.39
C ILE A 178 -0.17 13.43 1.41
N SER A 179 -0.66 13.33 0.17
CA SER A 179 -0.56 14.39 -0.83
C SER A 179 -1.27 15.66 -0.35
N PHE A 180 -2.47 15.54 0.20
CA PHE A 180 -3.23 16.68 0.74
C PHE A 180 -2.49 17.37 1.88
N ILE A 181 -1.96 16.59 2.84
CA ILE A 181 -1.18 17.14 3.96
C ILE A 181 0.10 17.82 3.45
N SER A 182 0.79 17.22 2.47
CA SER A 182 2.01 17.81 1.90
C SER A 182 1.74 19.15 1.20
N ILE A 183 0.63 19.23 0.46
CA ILE A 183 0.19 20.49 -0.17
C ILE A 183 -0.17 21.53 0.90
N TYR A 184 -0.85 21.11 1.98
CA TYR A 184 -1.18 21.98 3.09
C TYR A 184 0.08 22.55 3.76
N ILE A 185 1.07 21.72 4.05
CA ILE A 185 2.34 22.14 4.66
C ILE A 185 3.09 23.10 3.71
N LEU A 186 3.18 22.76 2.42
CA LEU A 186 3.82 23.62 1.42
C LEU A 186 3.13 25.00 1.34
N ALA A 187 1.81 25.04 1.32
CA ALA A 187 1.05 26.29 1.32
C ALA A 187 1.36 27.13 2.58
N ASN A 188 1.48 26.50 3.75
CA ASN A 188 1.86 27.21 4.98
C ASN A 188 3.28 27.77 4.92
N LEU A 189 4.26 27.01 4.37
CA LEU A 189 5.62 27.51 4.19
C LEU A 189 5.68 28.74 3.28
N ILE A 190 4.95 28.69 2.16
CA ILE A 190 4.86 29.82 1.22
C ILE A 190 4.18 31.03 1.90
N LEU A 191 3.06 30.81 2.59
CA LEU A 191 2.35 31.88 3.27
C LEU A 191 3.22 32.53 4.37
N ASN A 192 3.98 31.74 5.12
CA ASN A 192 4.89 32.28 6.15
C ASN A 192 6.00 33.13 5.53
N SER A 193 6.56 32.69 4.38
CA SER A 193 7.61 33.45 3.71
C SER A 193 7.10 34.77 3.08
N VAL A 194 5.84 34.79 2.59
CA VAL A 194 5.25 35.96 1.92
C VAL A 194 4.67 36.96 2.93
N LEU A 195 3.98 36.47 3.97
CA LEU A 195 3.26 37.31 4.91
C LEU A 195 4.09 37.71 6.13
N ALA A 196 5.29 37.17 6.28
CA ALA A 196 6.17 37.34 7.45
C ALA A 196 5.44 37.11 8.81
N ASN A 197 4.35 36.35 8.81
CA ASN A 197 3.48 36.13 9.96
C ASN A 197 3.32 34.63 10.22
N GLU A 198 3.84 34.15 11.33
CA GLU A 198 3.65 32.77 11.80
C GLU A 198 2.37 32.67 12.63
N TYR A 199 1.29 32.20 12.02
CA TYR A 199 0.09 31.85 12.75
C TYR A 199 0.20 30.43 13.32
N SER A 200 0.44 30.31 14.61
CA SER A 200 0.63 29.02 15.31
C SER A 200 -0.54 28.05 15.13
N TRP A 201 -1.77 28.53 14.91
CA TRP A 201 -2.94 27.68 14.70
C TRP A 201 -2.87 26.88 13.38
N ARG A 202 -2.24 27.44 12.33
CA ARG A 202 -2.04 26.73 11.06
C ARG A 202 -1.17 25.48 11.25
N TRP A 203 -0.07 25.62 11.98
CA TRP A 203 0.79 24.49 12.30
C TRP A 203 0.08 23.45 13.17
N ARG A 204 -0.72 23.89 14.16
CA ARG A 204 -1.53 22.98 15.00
C ARG A 204 -2.53 22.19 14.18
N LEU A 205 -3.20 22.81 13.20
CA LEU A 205 -4.11 22.11 12.28
C LEU A 205 -3.34 21.05 11.45
N GLY A 206 -2.17 21.35 10.95
CA GLY A 206 -1.30 20.38 10.26
C GLY A 206 -1.02 19.14 11.11
N HIS A 207 -0.67 19.33 12.39
CA HIS A 207 -0.44 18.21 13.31
C HIS A 207 -1.70 17.38 13.57
N VAL A 208 -2.88 18.00 13.63
CA VAL A 208 -4.16 17.28 13.75
C VAL A 208 -4.43 16.42 12.51
N LEU A 209 -4.22 16.97 11.31
CA LEU A 209 -4.40 16.23 10.05
C LEU A 209 -3.46 15.03 9.98
N ILE A 210 -2.20 15.21 10.37
CA ILE A 210 -1.22 14.13 10.45
C ILE A 210 -1.66 13.07 11.48
N ALA A 211 -2.13 13.47 12.65
CA ALA A 211 -2.60 12.55 13.68
C ALA A 211 -3.78 11.71 13.20
N LEU A 212 -4.75 12.31 12.48
CA LEU A 212 -5.88 11.59 11.86
C LEU A 212 -5.40 10.58 10.81
N LEU A 213 -4.41 10.95 10.00
CA LEU A 213 -3.83 10.03 9.01
C LEU A 213 -3.12 8.85 9.67
N VAL A 214 -2.36 9.09 10.74
CA VAL A 214 -1.67 8.05 11.52
C VAL A 214 -2.67 7.10 12.17
N TYR A 215 -3.77 7.64 12.73
CA TYR A 215 -4.85 6.83 13.30
C TYR A 215 -5.50 5.94 12.22
N TYR A 216 -5.83 6.52 11.08
CA TYR A 216 -6.35 5.77 9.92
C TYR A 216 -5.39 4.64 9.50
N LEU A 217 -4.09 4.92 9.42
CA LEU A 217 -3.07 3.92 9.09
C LEU A 217 -2.96 2.80 10.11
N GLY A 218 -2.98 3.13 11.39
CA GLY A 218 -2.92 2.13 12.46
C GLY A 218 -4.07 1.13 12.35
N LEU A 219 -5.31 1.65 12.18
CA LEU A 219 -6.51 0.82 12.08
C LEU A 219 -6.57 0.01 10.78
N VAL A 220 -6.42 0.69 9.65
CA VAL A 220 -6.62 0.08 8.33
C VAL A 220 -5.44 -0.79 7.95
N GLY A 221 -4.21 -0.37 8.30
CA GLY A 221 -2.99 -1.16 8.08
C GLY A 221 -3.03 -2.48 8.84
N TYR A 222 -3.44 -2.45 10.09
CA TYR A 222 -3.63 -3.66 10.91
C TYR A 222 -4.66 -4.62 10.30
N LYS A 223 -5.85 -4.10 9.95
CA LYS A 223 -6.96 -4.90 9.41
C LYS A 223 -6.64 -5.55 8.05
N ASN A 224 -5.91 -4.86 7.18
CA ASN A 224 -5.67 -5.31 5.80
C ASN A 224 -4.35 -6.05 5.61
N SER A 225 -3.59 -6.24 6.66
CA SER A 225 -2.30 -6.89 6.57
C SER A 225 -2.37 -8.33 6.02
N ASP A 226 -3.49 -9.06 6.17
CA ASP A 226 -3.65 -10.46 5.76
C ASP A 226 -4.08 -10.69 4.30
N LEU A 227 -4.24 -9.62 3.52
CA LEU A 227 -4.91 -9.67 2.22
C LEU A 227 -3.94 -9.67 1.01
N VAL A 228 -2.65 -9.90 1.20
CA VAL A 228 -1.67 -9.87 0.11
C VAL A 228 -1.15 -11.25 -0.24
N PRO A 229 -1.13 -11.66 -1.53
CA PRO A 229 -0.52 -12.90 -1.96
C PRO A 229 0.98 -12.91 -1.67
N GLN A 230 1.50 -14.02 -1.15
CA GLN A 230 2.93 -14.16 -0.85
C GLN A 230 3.82 -14.27 -2.10
N GLU A 231 3.23 -14.45 -3.27
CA GLU A 231 3.90 -14.79 -4.53
C GLU A 231 4.32 -13.58 -5.35
N PHE A 232 3.84 -12.38 -5.00
CA PHE A 232 4.22 -11.19 -5.75
C PHE A 232 5.71 -10.92 -5.62
N SER A 233 6.43 -11.07 -6.71
CA SER A 233 7.84 -10.72 -6.84
C SER A 233 8.03 -9.79 -8.03
N ILE A 234 8.58 -8.60 -7.78
CA ILE A 234 9.15 -7.77 -8.84
C ILE A 234 10.57 -8.27 -9.14
N LYS A 235 10.78 -9.55 -9.33
CA LYS A 235 11.96 -9.90 -10.10
C LYS A 235 11.71 -9.38 -11.50
N PRO A 236 12.63 -8.57 -12.08
CA PRO A 236 12.63 -8.46 -13.51
C PRO A 236 12.78 -9.93 -13.98
N LYS A 237 11.70 -10.54 -14.52
CA LYS A 237 11.92 -11.61 -15.45
C LYS A 237 12.90 -10.95 -16.42
N GLN A 238 14.18 -11.40 -16.41
CA GLN A 238 15.04 -11.08 -17.54
C GLN A 238 14.16 -11.37 -18.75
N PRO A 239 13.90 -10.41 -19.60
CA PRO A 239 13.21 -10.71 -20.81
C PRO A 239 14.20 -11.64 -21.54
N LYS A 240 13.96 -12.96 -21.45
CA LYS A 240 14.34 -13.77 -22.59
C LYS A 240 13.71 -13.03 -23.75
N PRO A 241 14.51 -12.60 -24.77
CA PRO A 241 13.97 -11.85 -25.89
C PRO A 241 12.70 -12.58 -26.29
N PRO A 242 11.58 -11.90 -26.52
CA PRO A 242 10.37 -12.56 -26.87
C PRO A 242 10.70 -13.36 -28.13
N LYS A 243 10.89 -14.67 -28.02
CA LYS A 243 10.69 -15.52 -29.18
C LYS A 243 9.29 -15.13 -29.62
N LYS A 244 9.19 -14.48 -30.79
CA LYS A 244 7.88 -14.15 -31.38
C LYS A 244 7.07 -15.43 -31.25
N LEU A 245 6.04 -15.40 -30.38
CA LEU A 245 5.14 -16.54 -30.27
C LEU A 245 4.62 -16.77 -31.69
N THR A 246 5.02 -17.85 -32.31
CA THR A 246 4.44 -18.24 -33.58
C THR A 246 2.95 -18.48 -33.35
N ASP A 247 2.12 -18.21 -34.32
CA ASP A 247 0.67 -18.37 -34.16
C ASP A 247 0.30 -19.82 -33.82
N GLU A 248 1.12 -20.79 -34.22
CA GLU A 248 1.01 -22.18 -33.82
C GLU A 248 1.18 -22.41 -32.32
N ILE A 249 2.17 -21.77 -31.67
CA ILE A 249 2.38 -21.87 -30.22
C ILE A 249 1.20 -21.23 -29.47
N LYS A 250 0.69 -20.11 -29.95
CA LYS A 250 -0.50 -19.49 -29.35
C LYS A 250 -1.72 -20.39 -29.46
N HIS A 251 -1.94 -20.98 -30.64
CA HIS A 251 -3.08 -21.87 -30.90
C HIS A 251 -3.00 -23.14 -30.04
N SER A 252 -1.86 -23.80 -30.00
CA SER A 252 -1.66 -25.00 -29.16
C SER A 252 -1.81 -24.71 -27.66
N THR A 253 -1.32 -23.54 -27.18
CA THR A 253 -1.48 -23.10 -25.80
C THR A 253 -2.95 -22.85 -25.44
N ILE A 254 -3.72 -22.23 -26.35
CA ILE A 254 -5.16 -22.00 -26.14
C ILE A 254 -5.95 -23.30 -26.16
N LEU A 255 -5.59 -24.27 -27.00
CA LEU A 255 -6.23 -25.59 -26.99
C LEU A 255 -6.02 -26.28 -25.64
N LYS A 256 -4.79 -26.32 -25.12
CA LYS A 256 -4.50 -26.89 -23.79
C LYS A 256 -5.26 -26.17 -22.69
N PHE A 257 -5.33 -24.84 -22.73
CA PHE A 257 -6.11 -24.04 -21.79
C PHE A 257 -7.60 -24.39 -21.84
N LYS A 258 -8.19 -24.50 -23.03
CA LYS A 258 -9.60 -24.89 -23.21
C LYS A 258 -9.88 -26.30 -22.67
N ILE A 259 -8.96 -27.25 -22.85
CA ILE A 259 -9.05 -28.61 -22.31
C ILE A 259 -9.05 -28.54 -20.78
N ALA A 260 -8.10 -27.84 -20.15
CA ALA A 260 -8.02 -27.69 -18.71
C ALA A 260 -9.29 -27.05 -18.10
N ILE A 261 -9.89 -26.08 -18.79
CA ILE A 261 -11.18 -25.47 -18.36
C ILE A 261 -12.35 -26.45 -18.51
N LYS A 262 -12.46 -27.17 -19.64
CA LYS A 262 -13.63 -28.02 -19.94
C LYS A 262 -13.58 -29.37 -19.24
N GLN A 263 -12.44 -30.06 -19.30
CA GLN A 263 -12.29 -31.44 -18.79
C GLN A 263 -11.88 -31.42 -17.32
N ASP A 264 -10.78 -30.71 -17.00
CA ASP A 264 -10.24 -30.73 -15.64
C ASP A 264 -10.94 -29.75 -14.70
N LYS A 265 -11.84 -28.88 -15.23
CA LYS A 265 -12.57 -27.87 -14.47
C LYS A 265 -11.70 -27.03 -13.53
N VAL A 266 -10.46 -26.75 -13.94
CA VAL A 266 -9.47 -26.05 -13.12
C VAL A 266 -9.94 -24.70 -12.59
N HIS A 267 -10.90 -24.05 -13.27
CA HIS A 267 -11.50 -22.79 -12.85
C HIS A 267 -12.27 -22.88 -11.52
N LEU A 268 -12.69 -24.09 -11.10
CA LEU A 268 -13.35 -24.33 -9.82
C LEU A 268 -12.38 -24.34 -8.64
N ASN A 269 -11.06 -24.47 -8.89
CA ASN A 269 -10.08 -24.32 -7.84
C ASN A 269 -10.01 -22.86 -7.38
N PRO A 270 -10.38 -22.56 -6.11
CA PRO A 270 -10.40 -21.18 -5.60
C PRO A 270 -9.00 -20.55 -5.51
N LYS A 271 -7.93 -21.34 -5.44
CA LYS A 271 -6.54 -20.89 -5.37
C LYS A 271 -5.83 -20.83 -6.73
N LEU A 272 -6.52 -21.14 -7.83
CA LEU A 272 -5.93 -21.17 -9.16
C LEU A 272 -5.21 -19.86 -9.49
N ASN A 273 -3.96 -19.95 -9.87
CA ASN A 273 -3.15 -18.86 -10.41
C ASN A 273 -2.57 -19.22 -11.78
N LEU A 274 -2.04 -18.22 -12.46
CA LEU A 274 -1.53 -18.39 -13.84
C LEU A 274 -0.30 -19.28 -13.89
N GLN A 275 0.57 -19.23 -12.88
CA GLN A 275 1.79 -20.02 -12.80
C GLN A 275 1.47 -21.50 -12.66
N ASP A 276 0.62 -21.87 -11.69
CA ASP A 276 0.23 -23.25 -11.43
C ASP A 276 -0.46 -23.85 -12.66
N LEU A 277 -1.35 -23.08 -13.32
CA LEU A 277 -2.02 -23.53 -14.53
C LEU A 277 -1.03 -23.72 -15.69
N ALA A 278 -0.08 -22.81 -15.87
CA ALA A 278 0.93 -22.92 -16.92
C ALA A 278 1.80 -24.16 -16.72
N GLU A 279 2.18 -24.46 -15.48
CA GLU A 279 2.92 -25.67 -15.12
C GLU A 279 2.09 -26.93 -15.40
N GLN A 280 0.82 -26.95 -14.97
CA GLN A 280 -0.10 -28.09 -15.18
C GLN A 280 -0.28 -28.44 -16.66
N ILE A 281 -0.40 -27.43 -17.54
CA ILE A 281 -0.61 -27.65 -18.98
C ILE A 281 0.70 -27.72 -19.80
N GLY A 282 1.86 -27.68 -19.13
CA GLY A 282 3.18 -27.81 -19.76
C GLY A 282 3.54 -26.65 -20.70
N VAL A 283 3.28 -25.39 -20.27
CA VAL A 283 3.65 -24.18 -21.00
C VAL A 283 4.30 -23.16 -20.07
N THR A 284 4.94 -22.13 -20.62
CA THR A 284 5.45 -21.04 -19.79
C THR A 284 4.32 -20.10 -19.41
N GLU A 285 4.38 -19.51 -18.21
CA GLU A 285 3.44 -18.49 -17.72
C GLU A 285 3.29 -17.32 -18.71
N THR A 286 4.40 -16.91 -19.34
CA THR A 286 4.41 -15.84 -20.34
C THR A 286 3.64 -16.23 -21.60
N ASN A 287 3.83 -17.48 -22.09
CA ASN A 287 3.12 -17.98 -23.26
C ASN A 287 1.62 -18.09 -22.98
N LEU A 288 1.24 -18.62 -21.82
CA LEU A 288 -0.16 -18.73 -21.42
C LEU A 288 -0.82 -17.34 -21.30
N SER A 289 -0.19 -16.40 -20.60
CA SER A 289 -0.70 -15.03 -20.47
C SER A 289 -0.90 -14.35 -21.82
N ASN A 290 0.13 -14.38 -22.67
CA ASN A 290 0.07 -13.75 -23.99
C ASN A 290 -0.96 -14.40 -24.91
N SER A 291 -1.09 -15.72 -24.86
CA SER A 291 -2.07 -16.46 -25.67
C SER A 291 -3.51 -16.14 -25.23
N ILE A 292 -3.77 -16.10 -23.90
CA ILE A 292 -5.07 -15.71 -23.36
C ILE A 292 -5.44 -14.27 -23.78
N ASN A 293 -4.52 -13.33 -23.56
CA ASN A 293 -4.73 -11.93 -23.90
C ASN A 293 -4.95 -11.72 -25.41
N ALA A 294 -4.21 -12.43 -26.25
CA ALA A 294 -4.35 -12.36 -27.71
C ALA A 294 -5.69 -12.92 -28.19
N TYR A 295 -6.10 -14.09 -27.66
CA TYR A 295 -7.30 -14.80 -28.09
C TYR A 295 -8.60 -14.19 -27.55
N TYR A 296 -8.66 -13.93 -26.23
CA TYR A 296 -9.86 -13.46 -25.56
C TYR A 296 -9.95 -11.94 -25.44
N LYS A 297 -8.88 -11.19 -25.71
CA LYS A 297 -8.73 -9.74 -25.46
C LYS A 297 -8.98 -9.35 -23.99
N GLU A 298 -8.83 -10.31 -23.10
CA GLU A 298 -9.04 -10.18 -21.66
C GLU A 298 -7.94 -10.90 -20.88
N ASN A 299 -7.71 -10.48 -19.65
CA ASN A 299 -6.68 -11.12 -18.80
C ASN A 299 -7.20 -12.43 -18.17
N PHE A 300 -6.23 -13.24 -17.70
CA PHE A 300 -6.48 -14.53 -17.07
C PHE A 300 -7.57 -14.49 -15.99
N ARG A 301 -7.48 -13.52 -15.05
CA ARG A 301 -8.43 -13.38 -13.96
C ARG A 301 -9.87 -13.17 -14.46
N THR A 302 -10.03 -12.34 -15.47
CA THR A 302 -11.35 -12.05 -16.05
C THR A 302 -11.95 -13.30 -16.69
N ILE A 303 -11.17 -14.05 -17.46
CA ILE A 303 -11.63 -15.27 -18.11
C ILE A 303 -12.01 -16.34 -17.09
N ILE A 304 -11.15 -16.60 -16.11
CA ILE A 304 -11.47 -17.59 -15.06
C ILE A 304 -12.75 -17.22 -14.30
N ASN A 305 -12.90 -15.95 -13.93
CA ASN A 305 -14.11 -15.52 -13.23
C ASN A 305 -15.38 -15.61 -14.11
N LYS A 306 -15.27 -15.32 -15.41
CA LYS A 306 -16.41 -15.55 -16.34
C LYS A 306 -16.79 -17.03 -16.38
N LYS A 307 -15.81 -17.95 -16.42
CA LYS A 307 -16.07 -19.41 -16.41
C LYS A 307 -16.72 -19.85 -15.10
N ARG A 308 -16.28 -19.31 -13.97
CA ARG A 308 -16.93 -19.54 -12.66
C ARG A 308 -18.39 -19.07 -12.65
N ILE A 309 -18.68 -17.89 -13.23
CA ILE A 309 -20.04 -17.39 -13.32
C ILE A 309 -20.90 -18.23 -14.27
N GLU A 310 -20.35 -18.71 -15.38
CA GLU A 310 -21.04 -19.65 -16.27
C GLU A 310 -21.45 -20.93 -15.52
N GLU A 311 -20.55 -21.48 -14.69
CA GLU A 311 -20.85 -22.66 -13.87
C GLU A 311 -21.91 -22.37 -12.79
N VAL A 312 -21.84 -21.20 -12.12
CA VAL A 312 -22.86 -20.76 -11.16
C VAL A 312 -24.23 -20.66 -11.84
N LYS A 313 -24.32 -20.01 -13.01
CA LYS A 313 -25.58 -19.90 -13.77
C LYS A 313 -26.15 -21.28 -14.08
N LYS A 314 -25.33 -22.21 -14.55
CA LYS A 314 -25.75 -23.57 -14.86
C LYS A 314 -26.32 -24.28 -13.63
N ARG A 315 -25.65 -24.18 -12.48
CA ARG A 315 -26.10 -24.83 -11.23
C ARG A 315 -27.34 -24.16 -10.64
N LEU A 316 -27.48 -22.85 -10.78
CA LEU A 316 -28.69 -22.13 -10.37
C LEU A 316 -29.96 -22.59 -11.12
N LEU A 317 -29.81 -22.83 -12.43
CA LEU A 317 -30.98 -23.24 -13.27
C LEU A 317 -31.30 -24.75 -13.14
N ASN A 318 -30.33 -25.57 -12.74
CA ASN A 318 -30.52 -27.02 -12.57
C ASN A 318 -31.11 -27.41 -11.20
N ASN A 319 -31.77 -26.47 -10.50
CA ASN A 319 -32.44 -26.68 -9.19
C ASN A 319 -31.58 -27.31 -8.09
N ASN A 320 -30.25 -27.26 -8.19
CA ASN A 320 -29.32 -27.77 -7.16
C ASN A 320 -29.29 -26.88 -5.88
N LEU A 321 -30.28 -26.02 -5.68
CA LEU A 321 -30.39 -25.17 -4.48
C LEU A 321 -31.10 -25.85 -3.30
N ASN A 322 -31.57 -27.09 -3.46
CA ASN A 322 -32.39 -27.73 -2.42
C ASN A 322 -31.78 -27.79 -1.01
N ASN A 323 -30.46 -27.47 -0.86
CA ASN A 323 -29.78 -27.40 0.45
C ASN A 323 -28.57 -26.45 0.47
N LEU A 324 -28.31 -25.64 -0.57
CA LEU A 324 -27.11 -24.78 -0.61
C LEU A 324 -27.50 -23.29 -0.64
N SER A 325 -26.90 -22.50 0.24
CA SER A 325 -26.95 -21.04 0.15
C SER A 325 -26.21 -20.55 -1.10
N PHE A 326 -26.54 -19.35 -1.59
CA PHE A 326 -25.78 -18.71 -2.68
C PHE A 326 -24.27 -18.66 -2.40
N LEU A 327 -23.90 -18.54 -1.13
CA LEU A 327 -22.50 -18.55 -0.70
C LEU A 327 -21.87 -19.96 -0.83
N GLY A 328 -22.62 -21.02 -0.48
CA GLY A 328 -22.17 -22.40 -0.66
C GLY A 328 -21.92 -22.69 -2.12
N LEU A 329 -22.91 -22.38 -2.98
CA LEU A 329 -22.79 -22.52 -4.43
C LEU A 329 -21.60 -21.74 -5.01
N ALA A 330 -21.40 -20.50 -4.57
CA ALA A 330 -20.28 -19.69 -5.01
C ALA A 330 -18.93 -20.30 -4.63
N LYS A 331 -18.80 -20.88 -3.41
CA LYS A 331 -17.59 -21.57 -2.97
C LYS A 331 -17.28 -22.79 -3.82
N ASP A 332 -18.30 -23.60 -4.14
CA ASP A 332 -18.17 -24.78 -4.99
C ASP A 332 -17.82 -24.43 -6.44
N CYS A 333 -18.10 -23.19 -6.86
CA CYS A 333 -17.70 -22.63 -8.15
C CYS A 333 -16.37 -21.87 -8.08
N GLY A 334 -15.61 -21.98 -7.00
CA GLY A 334 -14.25 -21.44 -6.88
C GLY A 334 -14.16 -19.99 -6.38
N PHE A 335 -15.22 -19.42 -5.80
CA PHE A 335 -15.16 -18.10 -5.17
C PHE A 335 -14.80 -18.20 -3.69
N ASN A 336 -13.79 -17.43 -3.24
CA ASN A 336 -13.33 -17.42 -1.85
C ASN A 336 -14.08 -16.42 -0.96
N SER A 337 -14.85 -15.49 -1.53
CA SER A 337 -15.58 -14.51 -0.75
C SER A 337 -16.92 -14.15 -1.38
N GLU A 338 -17.93 -14.00 -0.52
CA GLU A 338 -19.29 -13.62 -0.90
C GLU A 338 -19.33 -12.25 -1.60
N ALA A 339 -18.69 -11.25 -1.02
CA ALA A 339 -18.65 -9.91 -1.60
C ALA A 339 -18.06 -9.88 -3.02
N SER A 340 -17.02 -10.68 -3.26
CA SER A 340 -16.41 -10.81 -4.59
C SER A 340 -17.31 -11.52 -5.57
N PHE A 341 -17.99 -12.58 -5.12
CA PHE A 341 -18.97 -13.31 -5.94
C PHE A 341 -20.10 -12.38 -6.40
N TYR A 342 -20.80 -11.73 -5.48
CA TYR A 342 -21.92 -10.82 -5.83
C TYR A 342 -21.46 -9.70 -6.77
N ARG A 343 -20.32 -9.08 -6.52
CA ARG A 343 -19.78 -8.02 -7.36
C ARG A 343 -19.46 -8.50 -8.77
N ILE A 344 -18.82 -9.67 -8.91
CA ILE A 344 -18.46 -10.23 -10.22
C ILE A 344 -19.68 -10.72 -10.95
N PHE A 345 -20.61 -11.39 -10.27
CA PHE A 345 -21.86 -11.86 -10.86
C PHE A 345 -22.65 -10.68 -11.42
N LYS A 346 -22.90 -9.63 -10.63
CA LYS A 346 -23.62 -8.43 -11.08
C LYS A 346 -22.88 -7.73 -12.24
N LYS A 347 -21.55 -7.66 -12.20
CA LYS A 347 -20.76 -7.07 -13.29
C LYS A 347 -20.87 -7.88 -14.58
N THR A 348 -20.93 -9.21 -14.51
CA THR A 348 -20.90 -10.11 -15.68
C THR A 348 -22.31 -10.33 -16.26
N VAL A 349 -23.33 -10.38 -15.41
CA VAL A 349 -24.71 -10.75 -15.78
C VAL A 349 -25.64 -9.54 -15.82
N GLY A 350 -25.29 -8.45 -15.15
CA GLY A 350 -26.13 -7.25 -15.00
C GLY A 350 -27.14 -7.35 -13.85
N LEU A 351 -27.39 -8.53 -13.31
CA LEU A 351 -28.36 -8.83 -12.25
C LEU A 351 -27.63 -9.41 -11.03
N THR A 352 -28.25 -9.36 -9.85
CA THR A 352 -27.81 -10.13 -8.69
C THR A 352 -28.16 -11.62 -8.88
N PRO A 353 -27.48 -12.56 -8.18
CA PRO A 353 -27.82 -13.99 -8.27
C PRO A 353 -29.30 -14.29 -7.98
N LYS A 354 -29.88 -13.62 -6.99
CA LYS A 354 -31.30 -13.74 -6.62
C LYS A 354 -32.23 -13.26 -7.78
N GLN A 355 -31.97 -12.05 -8.29
CA GLN A 355 -32.74 -11.50 -9.42
C GLN A 355 -32.61 -12.36 -10.69
N TYR A 356 -31.41 -12.94 -10.91
CA TYR A 356 -31.19 -13.83 -12.03
C TYR A 356 -32.04 -15.11 -11.91
N LEU A 357 -32.10 -15.71 -10.72
CA LEU A 357 -32.93 -16.89 -10.46
C LEU A 357 -34.40 -16.57 -10.63
N GLU A 358 -34.93 -15.53 -9.99
CA GLU A 358 -36.31 -15.10 -10.08
C GLU A 358 -36.75 -14.89 -11.53
N LYS A 359 -35.93 -14.21 -12.34
CA LYS A 359 -36.23 -13.96 -13.76
C LYS A 359 -36.32 -15.23 -14.61
N HIS A 360 -35.62 -16.30 -14.26
CA HIS A 360 -35.56 -17.53 -15.05
C HIS A 360 -36.47 -18.63 -14.50
N THR A 361 -36.89 -18.54 -13.23
CA THR A 361 -37.90 -19.46 -12.63
C THR A 361 -39.35 -18.97 -12.86
N SER A 362 -39.57 -17.65 -13.04
CA SER A 362 -40.91 -17.10 -13.34
C SER A 362 -41.34 -17.34 -14.79
N ASN A 363 -40.46 -17.85 -15.65
CA ASN A 363 -40.75 -18.16 -17.07
C ASN A 363 -40.80 -19.67 -17.32
N SER A 364 -40.80 -20.49 -16.30
CA SER A 364 -41.04 -21.94 -16.33
C SER A 364 -42.36 -22.28 -15.68
#